data_f830b983d34ef81c1f4bcff77e2c5b72
#
_entry.id   f830b983d34ef81c1f4bcff77e2c5b72
#
_cell.length_a   1.000
_cell.length_b   1.000
_cell.length_c   1.000
_cell.angle_alpha   90.00
_cell.angle_beta   90.00
_cell.angle_gamma   90.00
#
_symmetry.space_group_name_H-M   'P 1'
#
loop_
_entity.id
_entity.type
_entity.pdbx_description
1 polymer ?
#
loop_
_entity_poly.entity_id
_entity_poly.type
_entity_poly.pdbx_seq_one_letter_code
_entity_poly.pdbx_strand_id
1 'polypeptide(L)'
;GRNYAEHAIEMGHDPSKEPPFFFQKNPDNIVTDGKFPYPSQSSDVHHEIEMVVALAKGGDNIPVETALEHVFGYGVGLDMTRRDLQGEAKKAGRPWEVGKAFEASAPCGPLVPASEIGHPTSGAVTLKVNGEMRQQGDLNQLIWKVPEMISYLSGLFTLQPGDIIMTGTPAGVGAVVRGDVMEGFVEGIGKIEVVVV
;
A
#
# COMPACT_ATOMS: atom_id res chain seq x y z
N GLY A 1 -2.61 6.98 1.91
CA GLY A 1 -3.10 7.07 3.28
C GLY A 1 -4.25 6.11 3.51
N ARG A 2 -5.11 6.41 4.46
CA ARG A 2 -6.25 5.56 4.84
C ARG A 2 -7.26 5.44 3.71
N ASN A 3 -7.46 4.26 3.18
CA ASN A 3 -8.37 4.01 2.05
C ASN A 3 -9.35 2.84 2.31
N TYR A 4 -9.38 2.32 3.54
CA TYR A 4 -10.39 1.39 4.03
C TYR A 4 -11.10 1.99 5.23
N ALA A 5 -12.43 1.96 5.26
CA ALA A 5 -13.22 2.60 6.31
C ALA A 5 -12.91 2.03 7.70
N GLU A 6 -12.84 0.71 7.82
CA GLU A 6 -12.52 0.03 9.09
C GLU A 6 -11.12 0.38 9.58
N HIS A 7 -10.13 0.45 8.68
CA HIS A 7 -8.78 0.89 9.04
C HIS A 7 -8.76 2.37 9.47
N ALA A 8 -9.52 3.25 8.82
CA ALA A 8 -9.63 4.64 9.24
C ALA A 8 -10.21 4.75 10.67
N ILE A 9 -11.23 3.96 10.99
CA ILE A 9 -11.84 3.88 12.33
C ILE A 9 -10.84 3.31 13.35
N GLU A 10 -10.13 2.23 13.02
CA GLU A 10 -9.06 1.62 13.84
C GLU A 10 -8.01 2.67 14.23
N MET A 11 -7.68 3.57 13.30
CA MET A 11 -6.71 4.67 13.51
C MET A 11 -7.32 5.92 14.15
N GLY A 12 -8.59 5.89 14.55
CA GLY A 12 -9.29 6.99 15.24
C GLY A 12 -9.78 8.12 14.34
N HIS A 13 -10.06 7.85 13.07
CA HIS A 13 -10.51 8.84 12.08
C HIS A 13 -11.90 8.53 11.52
N ASP A 14 -12.59 9.57 11.03
CA ASP A 14 -13.88 9.43 10.34
C ASP A 14 -13.65 9.34 8.83
N PRO A 15 -13.85 8.16 8.21
CA PRO A 15 -13.56 7.96 6.79
C PRO A 15 -14.44 8.79 5.85
N SER A 16 -15.59 9.28 6.33
CA SER A 16 -16.54 10.02 5.50
C SER A 16 -16.20 11.51 5.35
N LYS A 17 -15.23 12.03 6.09
CA LYS A 17 -14.92 13.47 6.17
C LYS A 17 -13.59 13.88 5.59
N GLU A 18 -12.70 12.93 5.30
CA GLU A 18 -11.35 13.24 4.85
C GLU A 18 -11.22 13.11 3.32
N PRO A 19 -10.70 14.12 2.62
CA PRO A 19 -10.27 13.94 1.24
C PRO A 19 -9.11 12.93 1.19
N PRO A 20 -8.85 12.29 0.04
CA PRO A 20 -7.71 11.40 -0.09
C PRO A 20 -6.42 12.16 0.18
N PHE A 21 -5.52 11.55 0.94
CA PHE A 21 -4.18 12.07 1.13
C PHE A 21 -3.15 10.98 0.84
N PHE A 22 -1.96 11.42 0.45
CA PHE A 22 -0.88 10.54 0.04
C PHE A 22 0.39 10.90 0.79
N PHE A 23 1.26 9.94 0.94
CA PHE A 23 2.66 10.10 1.33
C PHE A 23 3.51 9.30 0.36
N GLN A 24 4.77 9.64 0.24
CA GLN A 24 5.69 8.98 -0.68
C GLN A 24 6.48 7.88 0.01
N LYS A 25 6.82 6.86 -0.76
CA LYS A 25 7.96 5.99 -0.58
C LYS A 25 8.92 6.23 -1.73
N ASN A 26 10.22 6.20 -1.46
CA ASN A 26 11.21 6.35 -2.52
C ASN A 26 11.22 5.08 -3.40
N PRO A 27 11.53 5.19 -4.70
CA PRO A 27 11.69 4.00 -5.55
C PRO A 27 12.66 2.97 -4.98
N ASP A 28 13.74 3.43 -4.31
CA ASP A 28 14.76 2.57 -3.68
C ASP A 28 14.25 1.84 -2.43
N ASN A 29 13.05 2.16 -1.94
CA ASN A 29 12.44 1.42 -0.83
C ASN A 29 11.78 0.11 -1.29
N ILE A 30 11.61 -0.09 -2.60
CA ILE A 30 11.03 -1.31 -3.16
C ILE A 30 12.05 -2.44 -3.09
N VAL A 31 11.62 -3.57 -2.53
CA VAL A 31 12.40 -4.82 -2.53
C VAL A 31 11.53 -5.96 -3.04
N THR A 32 12.16 -6.89 -3.78
CA THR A 32 11.47 -8.01 -4.45
C THR A 32 12.10 -9.37 -4.14
N ASP A 33 13.03 -9.41 -3.19
CA ASP A 33 13.79 -10.60 -2.83
C ASP A 33 13.15 -11.44 -1.70
N GLY A 34 11.96 -11.05 -1.25
CA GLY A 34 11.24 -11.73 -0.18
C GLY A 34 11.83 -11.50 1.23
N LYS A 35 12.63 -10.46 1.41
CA LYS A 35 13.25 -10.12 2.69
C LYS A 35 12.90 -8.69 3.11
N PHE A 36 12.65 -8.53 4.39
CA PHE A 36 12.49 -7.22 5.02
C PHE A 36 13.50 -7.09 6.16
N PRO A 37 14.58 -6.29 5.98
CA PRO A 37 15.52 -5.99 7.06
C PRO A 37 14.83 -5.17 8.14
N TYR A 38 14.78 -5.71 9.37
CA TYR A 38 14.16 -4.97 10.47
C TYR A 38 15.00 -3.73 10.80
N PRO A 39 14.42 -2.50 10.74
CA PRO A 39 15.18 -1.28 10.90
C PRO A 39 15.69 -1.11 12.33
N SER A 40 16.93 -0.63 12.49
CA SER A 40 17.57 -0.44 13.80
C SER A 40 17.02 0.73 14.61
N GLN A 41 16.32 1.67 13.93
CA GLN A 41 15.84 2.93 14.52
C GLN A 41 14.37 2.89 14.95
N SER A 42 13.79 1.70 15.05
CA SER A 42 12.40 1.51 15.48
C SER A 42 12.28 0.25 16.31
N SER A 43 11.40 0.26 17.28
CA SER A 43 11.01 -0.91 18.07
C SER A 43 9.55 -1.34 17.85
N ASP A 44 8.85 -0.65 16.93
CA ASP A 44 7.44 -0.89 16.64
C ASP A 44 7.19 -0.76 15.13
N VAL A 45 7.46 -1.84 14.39
CA VAL A 45 7.31 -1.91 12.94
C VAL A 45 6.09 -2.73 12.58
N HIS A 46 5.15 -2.12 11.84
CA HIS A 46 3.89 -2.75 11.44
C HIS A 46 3.88 -3.12 9.96
N HIS A 47 3.15 -4.20 9.68
CA HIS A 47 2.76 -4.60 8.33
C HIS A 47 1.48 -3.87 7.89
N GLU A 48 1.37 -3.59 6.60
CA GLU A 48 0.16 -3.10 5.94
C GLU A 48 0.08 -3.74 4.55
N ILE A 49 -0.79 -4.75 4.37
CA ILE A 49 -1.00 -5.40 3.06
C ILE A 49 -1.76 -4.47 2.13
N GLU A 50 -1.28 -4.33 0.89
CA GLU A 50 -1.90 -3.45 -0.09
C GLU A 50 -1.89 -4.06 -1.50
N MET A 51 -2.92 -3.77 -2.28
CA MET A 51 -2.82 -3.89 -3.73
C MET A 51 -1.88 -2.79 -4.24
N VAL A 52 -1.01 -3.14 -5.16
CA VAL A 52 -0.12 -2.22 -5.88
C VAL A 52 -0.65 -2.03 -7.29
N VAL A 53 -0.71 -0.78 -7.74
CA VAL A 53 -1.05 -0.40 -9.13
C VAL A 53 0.18 0.18 -9.79
N ALA A 54 0.62 -0.39 -10.91
CA ALA A 54 1.72 0.13 -11.70
C ALA A 54 1.21 0.85 -12.96
N LEU A 55 1.81 1.98 -13.31
CA LEU A 55 1.41 2.77 -14.48
C LEU A 55 2.27 2.44 -15.71
N ALA A 56 1.60 2.23 -16.86
CA ALA A 56 2.23 2.12 -18.18
C ALA A 56 2.40 3.50 -18.84
N LYS A 57 1.54 4.45 -18.51
CA LYS A 57 1.53 5.80 -19.08
C LYS A 57 1.47 6.81 -17.95
N GLY A 58 2.23 7.89 -18.10
CA GLY A 58 2.13 9.06 -17.23
C GLY A 58 1.08 10.06 -17.74
N GLY A 59 1.02 11.21 -17.09
CA GLY A 59 0.15 12.33 -17.46
C GLY A 59 -0.15 13.21 -16.25
N ASP A 60 -0.78 14.33 -16.54
CA ASP A 60 -1.33 15.28 -15.57
C ASP A 60 -2.82 15.48 -15.85
N ASN A 61 -3.58 15.83 -14.81
CA ASN A 61 -5.02 16.07 -14.90
C ASN A 61 -5.80 14.96 -15.66
N ILE A 62 -5.44 13.70 -15.38
CA ILE A 62 -6.04 12.52 -16.04
C ILE A 62 -7.51 12.42 -15.61
N PRO A 63 -8.48 12.41 -16.53
CA PRO A 63 -9.88 12.21 -16.20
C PRO A 63 -10.13 10.82 -15.59
N VAL A 64 -11.06 10.73 -14.65
CA VAL A 64 -11.42 9.45 -13.99
C VAL A 64 -11.83 8.39 -15.04
N GLU A 65 -12.56 8.81 -16.08
CA GLU A 65 -13.11 7.95 -17.12
C GLU A 65 -12.03 7.25 -17.96
N THR A 66 -10.84 7.84 -18.07
CA THR A 66 -9.71 7.31 -18.85
C THR A 66 -8.55 6.83 -18.00
N ALA A 67 -8.66 6.99 -16.68
CA ALA A 67 -7.55 6.70 -15.75
C ALA A 67 -7.04 5.25 -15.83
N LEU A 68 -7.93 4.27 -16.04
CA LEU A 68 -7.53 2.86 -16.17
C LEU A 68 -6.72 2.56 -17.43
N GLU A 69 -6.79 3.40 -18.48
CA GLU A 69 -5.93 3.25 -19.66
C GLU A 69 -4.45 3.52 -19.37
N HIS A 70 -4.15 4.13 -18.23
CA HIS A 70 -2.78 4.40 -17.77
C HIS A 70 -2.17 3.24 -16.99
N VAL A 71 -2.98 2.24 -16.57
CA VAL A 71 -2.53 1.12 -15.76
C VAL A 71 -1.80 0.08 -16.59
N PHE A 72 -0.60 -0.30 -16.18
CA PHE A 72 0.12 -1.46 -16.68
C PHE A 72 -0.46 -2.75 -16.10
N GLY A 73 -0.61 -2.80 -14.77
CA GLY A 73 -1.05 -3.99 -14.05
C GLY A 73 -1.04 -3.80 -12.55
N TYR A 74 -1.18 -4.92 -11.87
CA TYR A 74 -1.39 -4.98 -10.43
C TYR A 74 -0.43 -5.95 -9.76
N GLY A 75 -0.12 -5.70 -8.51
CA GLY A 75 0.71 -6.55 -7.66
C GLY A 75 0.24 -6.56 -6.22
N VAL A 76 0.95 -7.32 -5.41
CA VAL A 76 0.76 -7.37 -3.96
C VAL A 76 1.98 -6.74 -3.30
N GLY A 77 1.77 -5.84 -2.35
CA GLY A 77 2.85 -5.18 -1.63
C GLY A 77 2.57 -5.03 -0.14
N LEU A 78 3.61 -4.65 0.59
CA LEU A 78 3.54 -4.33 2.01
C LEU A 78 4.03 -2.89 2.22
N ASP A 79 3.19 -2.02 2.79
CA ASP A 79 3.60 -0.70 3.26
C ASP A 79 4.14 -0.83 4.70
N MET A 80 5.41 -1.22 4.82
CA MET A 80 6.06 -1.38 6.11
C MET A 80 6.22 -0.02 6.79
N THR A 81 5.85 0.03 8.06
CA THR A 81 5.69 1.28 8.80
C THR A 81 6.44 1.22 10.13
N ARG A 82 7.36 2.16 10.36
CA ARG A 82 7.90 2.45 11.71
C ARG A 82 6.82 3.20 12.48
N ARG A 83 5.97 2.48 13.18
CA ARG A 83 4.74 3.02 13.78
C ARG A 83 5.00 4.04 14.88
N ASP A 84 6.02 3.81 15.68
CA ASP A 84 6.51 4.73 16.69
C ASP A 84 6.91 6.09 16.09
N LEU A 85 7.77 6.09 15.06
CA LEU A 85 8.24 7.31 14.41
C LEU A 85 7.12 8.03 13.63
N GLN A 86 6.24 7.28 12.98
CA GLN A 86 5.05 7.86 12.34
C GLN A 86 4.15 8.53 13.39
N GLY A 87 3.95 7.88 14.55
CA GLY A 87 3.16 8.41 15.65
C GLY A 87 3.70 9.72 16.20
N GLU A 88 5.03 9.82 16.37
CA GLU A 88 5.71 11.05 16.77
C GLU A 88 5.55 12.15 15.72
N ALA A 89 5.74 11.83 14.44
CA ALA A 89 5.56 12.78 13.35
C ALA A 89 4.13 13.32 13.29
N LYS A 90 3.12 12.44 13.44
CA LYS A 90 1.71 12.84 13.51
C LYS A 90 1.43 13.81 14.66
N LYS A 91 1.89 13.49 15.87
CA LYS A 91 1.70 14.34 17.06
C LYS A 91 2.35 15.71 16.91
N ALA A 92 3.49 15.77 16.23
CA ALA A 92 4.24 17.00 16.02
C ALA A 92 3.84 17.78 14.76
N GLY A 93 2.87 17.29 13.96
CA GLY A 93 2.49 17.88 12.68
C GLY A 93 3.62 17.88 11.65
N ARG A 94 4.47 16.85 11.67
CA ARG A 94 5.64 16.70 10.79
C ARG A 94 5.34 15.70 9.66
N PRO A 95 6.11 15.78 8.55
CA PRO A 95 6.06 14.78 7.47
C PRO A 95 6.31 13.35 7.98
N TRP A 96 5.77 12.34 7.26
CA TRP A 96 5.79 10.94 7.68
C TRP A 96 6.95 10.12 7.12
N GLU A 97 7.84 10.72 6.33
CA GLU A 97 8.93 10.03 5.62
C GLU A 97 9.77 9.15 6.53
N VAL A 98 10.12 9.61 7.74
CA VAL A 98 10.89 8.81 8.71
C VAL A 98 10.18 7.53 9.14
N GLY A 99 8.84 7.52 9.10
CA GLY A 99 8.02 6.35 9.43
C GLY A 99 7.62 5.50 8.23
N LYS A 100 7.64 6.08 7.01
CA LYS A 100 7.06 5.46 5.81
C LYS A 100 8.04 5.26 4.65
N ALA A 101 9.02 6.15 4.48
CA ALA A 101 9.93 6.14 3.32
C ALA A 101 11.37 5.77 3.73
N PHE A 102 11.53 4.60 4.34
CA PHE A 102 12.82 4.06 4.76
C PHE A 102 13.23 2.85 3.91
N GLU A 103 14.49 2.43 4.01
CA GLU A 103 15.06 1.35 3.22
C GLU A 103 14.25 0.07 3.35
N ALA A 104 13.97 -0.59 2.22
CA ALA A 104 13.19 -1.81 2.11
C ALA A 104 11.75 -1.72 2.65
N SER A 105 11.21 -0.52 2.85
CA SER A 105 9.87 -0.34 3.43
C SER A 105 8.71 -0.67 2.49
N ALA A 106 8.98 -1.06 1.25
CA ALA A 106 7.98 -1.45 0.24
C ALA A 106 8.31 -2.82 -0.39
N PRO A 107 8.25 -3.93 0.34
CA PRO A 107 8.29 -5.24 -0.28
C PRO A 107 7.15 -5.40 -1.28
N CYS A 108 7.48 -5.74 -2.54
CA CYS A 108 6.51 -5.92 -3.62
C CYS A 108 6.72 -7.26 -4.32
N GLY A 109 5.61 -7.93 -4.63
CA GLY A 109 5.57 -9.11 -5.46
C GLY A 109 5.58 -8.79 -6.96
N PRO A 110 5.52 -9.81 -7.81
CA PRO A 110 5.43 -9.64 -9.24
C PRO A 110 4.17 -8.84 -9.64
N LEU A 111 4.29 -8.09 -10.73
CA LEU A 111 3.16 -7.42 -11.36
C LEU A 111 2.50 -8.36 -12.37
N VAL A 112 1.16 -8.38 -12.36
CA VAL A 112 0.35 -9.07 -13.37
C VAL A 112 -0.27 -8.01 -14.29
N PRO A 113 -0.05 -8.10 -15.61
CA PRO A 113 -0.60 -7.12 -16.56
C PRO A 113 -2.12 -7.05 -16.52
N ALA A 114 -2.67 -5.82 -16.59
CA ALA A 114 -4.11 -5.62 -16.67
C ALA A 114 -4.72 -6.25 -17.93
N SER A 115 -3.94 -6.44 -18.99
CA SER A 115 -4.37 -7.17 -20.19
C SER A 115 -4.70 -8.65 -19.94
N GLU A 116 -4.19 -9.23 -18.86
CA GLU A 116 -4.43 -10.63 -18.48
C GLU A 116 -5.60 -10.78 -17.50
N ILE A 117 -5.74 -9.85 -16.55
CA ILE A 117 -6.68 -9.98 -15.44
C ILE A 117 -7.79 -8.93 -15.41
N GLY A 118 -7.74 -7.94 -16.31
CA GLY A 118 -8.62 -6.78 -16.27
C GLY A 118 -8.27 -5.81 -15.13
N HIS A 119 -9.29 -5.11 -14.63
CA HIS A 119 -9.16 -4.15 -13.53
C HIS A 119 -9.98 -4.64 -12.34
N PRO A 120 -9.36 -5.30 -11.33
CA PRO A 120 -10.07 -5.84 -10.19
C PRO A 120 -10.75 -4.76 -9.36
N THR A 121 -12.03 -4.94 -9.03
CA THR A 121 -12.83 -4.05 -8.18
C THR A 121 -13.37 -4.73 -6.93
N SER A 122 -13.19 -6.05 -6.83
CA SER A 122 -13.55 -6.90 -5.69
C SER A 122 -12.55 -8.04 -5.60
N GLY A 123 -12.51 -8.70 -4.47
CA GLY A 123 -11.63 -9.83 -4.20
C GLY A 123 -10.95 -9.69 -2.85
N ALA A 124 -10.71 -10.81 -2.20
CA ALA A 124 -10.12 -10.86 -0.86
C ALA A 124 -8.71 -10.25 -0.83
N VAL A 125 -8.44 -9.43 0.20
CA VAL A 125 -7.11 -8.89 0.56
C VAL A 125 -6.78 -9.41 1.94
N THR A 126 -5.75 -10.26 2.05
CA THR A 126 -5.42 -10.91 3.32
C THR A 126 -3.93 -10.89 3.61
N LEU A 127 -3.60 -10.84 4.90
CA LEU A 127 -2.23 -11.05 5.39
C LEU A 127 -2.25 -12.03 6.56
N LYS A 128 -1.35 -12.99 6.52
CA LYS A 128 -0.99 -13.84 7.65
C LYS A 128 0.41 -13.52 8.12
N VAL A 129 0.63 -13.64 9.42
CA VAL A 129 1.97 -13.62 10.03
C VAL A 129 2.16 -14.94 10.76
N ASN A 130 3.18 -15.70 10.37
CA ASN A 130 3.46 -17.05 10.92
C ASN A 130 2.23 -17.98 10.82
N GLY A 131 1.49 -17.91 9.69
CA GLY A 131 0.29 -18.70 9.42
C GLY A 131 -0.99 -18.19 10.09
N GLU A 132 -0.93 -17.20 10.99
CA GLU A 132 -2.09 -16.61 11.65
C GLU A 132 -2.65 -15.42 10.86
N MET A 133 -3.95 -15.39 10.62
CA MET A 133 -4.63 -14.27 9.95
C MET A 133 -4.51 -13.00 10.78
N ARG A 134 -3.98 -11.94 10.20
CA ARG A 134 -3.82 -10.62 10.82
C ARG A 134 -4.68 -9.55 10.16
N GLN A 135 -4.68 -9.49 8.84
CA GLN A 135 -5.50 -8.54 8.09
C GLN A 135 -6.40 -9.29 7.12
N GLN A 136 -7.63 -8.82 7.00
CA GLN A 136 -8.61 -9.35 6.06
C GLN A 136 -9.55 -8.23 5.60
N GLY A 137 -9.70 -8.09 4.30
CA GLY A 137 -10.60 -7.14 3.65
C GLY A 137 -10.94 -7.59 2.24
N ASP A 138 -11.58 -6.71 1.50
CA ASP A 138 -11.95 -6.92 0.10
C ASP A 138 -11.69 -5.63 -0.69
N LEU A 139 -11.28 -5.73 -1.95
CA LEU A 139 -11.02 -4.58 -2.82
C LEU A 139 -12.24 -3.67 -2.99
N ASN A 140 -13.46 -4.21 -2.87
CA ASN A 140 -14.69 -3.41 -2.95
C ASN A 140 -14.84 -2.43 -1.77
N GLN A 141 -14.12 -2.63 -0.67
CA GLN A 141 -14.11 -1.76 0.52
C GLN A 141 -13.20 -0.55 0.39
N LEU A 142 -12.40 -0.45 -0.69
CA LEU A 142 -11.63 0.76 -0.97
C LEU A 142 -12.57 1.97 -1.04
N ILE A 143 -12.29 3.01 -0.24
CA ILE A 143 -13.05 4.28 -0.23
C ILE A 143 -12.86 4.98 -1.57
N TRP A 144 -11.61 5.20 -1.96
CA TRP A 144 -11.20 5.76 -3.24
C TRP A 144 -10.78 4.64 -4.18
N LYS A 145 -11.46 4.51 -5.30
CA LYS A 145 -11.17 3.49 -6.31
C LYS A 145 -9.94 3.86 -7.14
N VAL A 146 -9.35 2.87 -7.81
CA VAL A 146 -8.12 3.08 -8.61
C VAL A 146 -8.23 4.25 -9.58
N PRO A 147 -9.31 4.40 -10.40
CA PRO A 147 -9.44 5.54 -11.31
C PRO A 147 -9.45 6.89 -10.58
N GLU A 148 -10.12 6.95 -9.43
CA GLU A 148 -10.21 8.17 -8.63
C GLU A 148 -8.87 8.55 -8.02
N MET A 149 -8.09 7.57 -7.55
CA MET A 149 -6.73 7.79 -7.03
C MET A 149 -5.79 8.33 -8.11
N ILE A 150 -5.80 7.74 -9.31
CA ILE A 150 -4.98 8.18 -10.45
C ILE A 150 -5.36 9.60 -10.83
N SER A 151 -6.64 9.87 -11.00
CA SER A 151 -7.14 11.20 -11.36
C SER A 151 -6.74 12.25 -10.32
N TYR A 152 -6.96 11.96 -9.03
CA TYR A 152 -6.61 12.88 -7.96
C TYR A 152 -5.09 13.16 -7.89
N LEU A 153 -4.27 12.11 -7.93
CA LEU A 153 -2.80 12.24 -7.92
C LEU A 153 -2.29 13.03 -9.13
N SER A 154 -2.83 12.78 -10.32
CA SER A 154 -2.42 13.46 -11.55
C SER A 154 -2.79 14.95 -11.56
N GLY A 155 -3.73 15.37 -10.74
CA GLY A 155 -4.04 16.79 -10.51
C GLY A 155 -3.02 17.50 -9.60
N LEU A 156 -2.23 16.73 -8.84
CA LEU A 156 -1.20 17.24 -7.93
C LEU A 156 0.21 17.07 -8.48
N PHE A 157 0.44 16.02 -9.26
CA PHE A 157 1.75 15.63 -9.79
C PHE A 157 1.62 15.18 -11.26
N THR A 158 2.64 15.41 -12.06
CA THR A 158 2.75 14.76 -13.36
C THR A 158 3.20 13.32 -13.15
N LEU A 159 2.29 12.36 -13.29
CA LEU A 159 2.59 10.93 -13.14
C LEU A 159 3.48 10.45 -14.29
N GLN A 160 4.31 9.46 -14.03
CA GLN A 160 5.25 8.91 -15.00
C GLN A 160 4.98 7.42 -15.27
N PRO A 161 5.34 6.90 -16.46
CA PRO A 161 5.40 5.46 -16.67
C PRO A 161 6.36 4.83 -15.65
N GLY A 162 5.94 3.73 -15.02
CA GLY A 162 6.69 3.07 -13.97
C GLY A 162 6.36 3.54 -12.55
N ASP A 163 5.59 4.61 -12.37
CA ASP A 163 5.08 4.96 -11.05
C ASP A 163 4.19 3.83 -10.50
N ILE A 164 4.29 3.61 -9.21
CA ILE A 164 3.41 2.69 -8.50
C ILE A 164 2.58 3.42 -7.44
N ILE A 165 1.35 2.96 -7.26
CA ILE A 165 0.43 3.45 -6.24
C ILE A 165 0.10 2.28 -5.32
N MET A 166 0.39 2.42 -4.04
CA MET A 166 -0.08 1.53 -2.99
C MET A 166 -1.46 2.03 -2.54
N THR A 167 -2.45 1.14 -2.57
CA THR A 167 -3.87 1.55 -2.59
C THR A 167 -4.50 1.67 -1.20
N GLY A 168 -3.74 1.44 -0.15
CA GLY A 168 -4.25 1.40 1.23
C GLY A 168 -4.52 -0.01 1.72
N THR A 169 -4.56 -0.16 3.03
CA THR A 169 -4.60 -1.43 3.74
C THR A 169 -5.90 -1.61 4.53
N PRO A 170 -6.45 -2.85 4.63
CA PRO A 170 -7.56 -3.14 5.54
C PRO A 170 -7.12 -3.10 7.01
N ALA A 171 -8.09 -3.10 7.93
CA ALA A 171 -7.87 -3.18 9.37
C ALA A 171 -7.08 -4.43 9.79
N GLY A 172 -6.52 -4.41 11.00
CA GLY A 172 -5.73 -5.50 11.56
C GLY A 172 -4.22 -5.30 11.38
N VAL A 173 -3.76 -4.07 11.14
CA VAL A 173 -2.32 -3.75 11.14
C VAL A 173 -1.69 -4.10 12.50
N GLY A 174 -0.46 -4.58 12.48
CA GLY A 174 0.20 -5.04 13.71
C GLY A 174 1.71 -5.16 13.58
N ALA A 175 2.36 -5.25 14.74
CA ALA A 175 3.80 -5.34 14.84
C ALA A 175 4.33 -6.69 14.33
N VAL A 176 5.52 -6.64 13.74
CA VAL A 176 6.35 -7.80 13.38
C VAL A 176 7.69 -7.74 14.12
N VAL A 177 8.33 -8.89 14.24
CA VAL A 177 9.67 -9.01 14.80
C VAL A 177 10.56 -9.84 13.87
N ARG A 178 11.88 -9.82 14.10
CA ARG A 178 12.81 -10.67 13.33
C ARG A 178 12.43 -12.14 13.43
N GLY A 179 12.45 -12.81 12.29
CA GLY A 179 12.06 -14.21 12.15
C GLY A 179 10.61 -14.42 11.73
N ASP A 180 9.76 -13.38 11.80
CA ASP A 180 8.37 -13.49 11.32
C ASP A 180 8.33 -13.69 9.80
N VAL A 181 7.35 -14.48 9.36
CA VAL A 181 7.02 -14.68 7.96
C VAL A 181 5.66 -14.07 7.66
N MET A 182 5.65 -13.09 6.76
CA MET A 182 4.43 -12.41 6.29
C MET A 182 3.99 -13.01 4.96
N GLU A 183 2.76 -13.52 4.90
CA GLU A 183 2.14 -14.10 3.69
C GLU A 183 0.96 -13.22 3.27
N GLY A 184 1.17 -12.37 2.26
CA GLY A 184 0.15 -11.50 1.69
C GLY A 184 -0.51 -12.11 0.46
N PHE A 185 -1.81 -11.89 0.31
CA PHE A 185 -2.59 -12.38 -0.84
C PHE A 185 -3.65 -11.36 -1.25
N VAL A 186 -3.77 -11.15 -2.57
CA VAL A 186 -4.88 -10.40 -3.18
C VAL A 186 -5.49 -11.28 -4.26
N GLU A 187 -6.76 -11.59 -4.11
CA GLU A 187 -7.51 -12.48 -5.01
C GLU A 187 -7.51 -11.93 -6.45
N GLY A 188 -7.25 -12.82 -7.41
CA GLY A 188 -7.15 -12.47 -8.82
C GLY A 188 -5.82 -11.78 -9.23
N ILE A 189 -4.95 -11.43 -8.27
CA ILE A 189 -3.67 -10.78 -8.55
C ILE A 189 -2.50 -11.70 -8.17
N GLY A 190 -2.47 -12.21 -6.94
CA GLY A 190 -1.38 -13.10 -6.53
C GLY A 190 -1.04 -13.02 -5.06
N LYS A 191 0.19 -13.40 -4.74
CA LYS A 191 0.70 -13.49 -3.36
C LYS A 191 2.12 -12.93 -3.24
N ILE A 192 2.47 -12.57 -2.02
CA ILE A 192 3.84 -12.22 -1.60
C ILE A 192 4.18 -12.96 -0.31
N GLU A 193 5.41 -13.44 -0.21
CA GLU A 193 5.96 -13.96 1.04
C GLU A 193 7.21 -13.15 1.40
N VAL A 194 7.28 -12.66 2.63
CA VAL A 194 8.38 -11.80 3.10
C VAL A 194 8.82 -12.25 4.49
N VAL A 195 10.10 -12.53 4.62
CA VAL A 195 10.73 -12.88 5.90
C VAL A 195 11.34 -11.63 6.54
N VAL A 196 11.07 -11.38 7.81
CA VAL A 196 11.68 -10.30 8.60
C VAL A 196 13.07 -10.76 9.07
N VAL A 197 14.13 -10.12 8.60
CA VAL A 197 15.53 -10.50 8.87
C VAL A 197 16.27 -9.46 9.72
#